data_d169f45a3ba886da3a7854ef12c56cb3
#
_entry.id   d169f45a3ba886da3a7854ef12c56cb3
#
_cell.length_a   1.000
_cell.length_b   1.000
_cell.length_c   1.000
_cell.angle_alpha   90.00
_cell.angle_beta   90.00
_cell.angle_gamma   90.00
#
_symmetry.space_group_name_H-M   'P 1'
#
loop_
_entity.id
_entity.type
_entity.pdbx_description
1 polymer ?
#
loop_
_entity_poly.entity_id
_entity_poly.type
_entity_poly.pdbx_seq_one_letter_code
_entity_poly.pdbx_strand_id
1 'polypeptide(L)'
;HPTNAAFANGIFGHCLDYEIQGFPPTHGTSSCLPSALALAEVGKYSGQKIIEAYVLGWEIQGRLRAASFSAANPAFHPPGMFGPLGGAAASAKVLGLDTHQTQMALGIAASRTGGLTANTGTMVKSTHPGNAARMGVEAALLARSGYTASDAILETSRGYADALFDGNMDWDIVIGELGASYRISDPGFDIKRFPAQVYMQNPIEAVLNLRNKYGLTADMVQELVLKTSGRGHSGSLPKTGLDGKFSVEYCAASALLDGEVVIDSFTDYKRFSPAMEQTLNKIKVERDGLDSDPVVATALLRDGRSVSDECGKFTGSAGNPMGHQLRMAKVWDCTSRVLDDSSGTTMVNLVEDMENIGDISTLMSIISQKTV
;
A
#
# COMPACT_ATOMS: atom_id res chain seq x y z
N HIS A 1 3.16 13.30 -20.77
CA HIS A 1 1.70 13.22 -20.82
C HIS A 1 1.18 12.69 -19.48
N PRO A 2 0.10 13.27 -18.91
CA PRO A 2 -0.35 12.93 -17.55
C PRO A 2 -0.68 11.45 -17.34
N THR A 3 -1.17 10.75 -18.34
CA THR A 3 -1.45 9.30 -18.24
C THR A 3 -0.18 8.48 -18.00
N ASN A 4 0.92 8.82 -18.66
CA ASN A 4 2.20 8.12 -18.49
C ASN A 4 2.85 8.49 -17.14
N ALA A 5 2.73 9.74 -16.70
CA ALA A 5 3.18 10.16 -15.38
C ALA A 5 2.41 9.44 -14.26
N ALA A 6 1.07 9.36 -14.37
CA ALA A 6 0.23 8.63 -13.44
C ALA A 6 0.63 7.13 -13.37
N PHE A 7 0.88 6.50 -14.51
CA PHE A 7 1.35 5.12 -14.58
C PHE A 7 2.67 4.92 -13.84
N ALA A 8 3.68 5.71 -14.18
CA ALA A 8 5.01 5.59 -13.59
C ALA A 8 4.98 5.86 -12.07
N ASN A 9 4.33 6.95 -11.65
CA ASN A 9 4.21 7.31 -10.25
C ASN A 9 3.38 6.30 -9.44
N GLY A 10 2.36 5.68 -10.06
CA GLY A 10 1.61 4.61 -9.43
C GLY A 10 2.44 3.34 -9.20
N ILE A 11 3.33 3.00 -10.14
CA ILE A 11 4.30 1.91 -9.95
C ILE A 11 5.28 2.27 -8.83
N PHE A 12 5.87 3.47 -8.85
CA PHE A 12 6.83 3.90 -7.82
C PHE A 12 6.20 3.95 -6.43
N GLY A 13 4.95 4.42 -6.32
CA GLY A 13 4.22 4.44 -5.05
C GLY A 13 3.94 3.05 -4.46
N HIS A 14 3.98 1.99 -5.29
CA HIS A 14 3.66 0.62 -4.85
C HIS A 14 4.85 -0.35 -4.80
N CYS A 15 5.90 -0.13 -5.58
CA CYS A 15 6.95 -1.15 -5.81
C CYS A 15 7.72 -1.56 -4.55
N LEU A 16 7.73 -0.74 -3.52
CA LEU A 16 8.38 -1.03 -2.25
C LEU A 16 7.47 -1.78 -1.26
N ASP A 17 6.18 -1.96 -1.56
CA ASP A 17 5.18 -2.45 -0.59
C ASP A 17 5.19 -1.65 0.73
N TYR A 18 5.51 -0.36 0.66
CA TYR A 18 5.74 0.52 1.80
C TYR A 18 4.66 1.58 1.98
N GLU A 19 3.69 1.65 1.07
CA GLU A 19 2.58 2.60 1.13
C GLU A 19 1.58 2.29 2.24
N ILE A 20 0.71 3.24 2.53
CA ILE A 20 -0.39 3.07 3.48
C ILE A 20 -1.44 2.08 2.93
N GLN A 21 -2.19 1.47 3.83
CA GLN A 21 -3.22 0.49 3.51
C GLN A 21 -4.53 0.79 4.23
N GLY A 22 -5.65 0.84 3.48
CA GLY A 22 -6.99 1.02 4.01
C GLY A 22 -7.65 -0.27 4.46
N PHE A 23 -8.86 -0.16 4.99
CA PHE A 23 -9.68 -1.27 5.47
C PHE A 23 -11.00 -1.37 4.69
N PRO A 24 -11.39 -2.57 4.22
CA PRO A 24 -10.55 -3.77 4.07
C PRO A 24 -9.32 -3.51 3.20
N PRO A 25 -8.31 -4.40 3.19
CA PRO A 25 -7.05 -4.14 2.50
C PRO A 25 -7.22 -3.61 1.08
N THR A 26 -6.76 -2.37 0.86
CA THR A 26 -6.74 -1.68 -0.43
C THR A 26 -5.63 -0.63 -0.42
N HIS A 27 -5.19 -0.20 -1.60
CA HIS A 27 -4.06 0.72 -1.80
C HIS A 27 -4.53 1.98 -2.55
N GLY A 28 -5.15 2.92 -1.83
CA GLY A 28 -5.66 4.17 -2.42
C GLY A 28 -4.55 5.14 -2.82
N THR A 29 -3.42 5.14 -2.11
CA THR A 29 -2.33 6.07 -2.39
C THR A 29 -1.74 5.85 -3.77
N SER A 30 -1.38 4.62 -4.12
CA SER A 30 -0.71 4.32 -5.39
C SER A 30 -1.60 4.38 -6.64
N SER A 31 -2.92 4.47 -6.48
CA SER A 31 -3.87 4.66 -7.58
C SER A 31 -4.44 6.08 -7.66
N CYS A 32 -4.86 6.67 -6.53
CA CYS A 32 -5.56 7.96 -6.52
C CYS A 32 -4.59 9.15 -6.53
N LEU A 33 -3.53 9.12 -5.71
CA LEU A 33 -2.58 10.24 -5.62
C LEU A 33 -1.81 10.48 -6.93
N PRO A 34 -1.24 9.46 -7.61
CA PRO A 34 -0.59 9.66 -8.90
C PRO A 34 -1.51 10.21 -9.98
N SER A 35 -2.79 9.82 -9.97
CA SER A 35 -3.80 10.36 -10.89
C SER A 35 -4.02 11.86 -10.67
N ALA A 36 -4.18 12.26 -9.40
CA ALA A 36 -4.37 13.66 -9.02
C ALA A 36 -3.12 14.49 -9.32
N LEU A 37 -1.93 14.04 -8.91
CA LEU A 37 -0.67 14.75 -9.11
C LEU A 37 -0.35 14.99 -10.59
N ALA A 38 -0.52 13.96 -11.43
CA ALA A 38 -0.21 14.07 -12.86
C ALA A 38 -1.06 15.12 -13.60
N LEU A 39 -2.33 15.26 -13.21
CA LEU A 39 -3.22 16.29 -13.76
C LEU A 39 -2.97 17.66 -13.12
N ALA A 40 -2.71 17.68 -11.83
CA ALA A 40 -2.50 18.91 -11.09
C ALA A 40 -1.19 19.61 -11.52
N GLU A 41 -0.12 18.86 -11.78
CA GLU A 41 1.13 19.41 -12.32
C GLU A 41 0.93 20.09 -13.67
N VAL A 42 0.20 19.44 -14.59
CA VAL A 42 -0.10 20.04 -15.92
C VAL A 42 -0.98 21.27 -15.80
N GLY A 43 -1.98 21.23 -14.89
CA GLY A 43 -2.92 22.33 -14.69
C GLY A 43 -2.44 23.39 -13.70
N LYS A 44 -1.29 23.22 -13.06
CA LYS A 44 -0.75 24.09 -12.01
C LYS A 44 -1.73 24.32 -10.86
N TYR A 45 -2.37 23.23 -10.43
CA TYR A 45 -3.37 23.31 -9.35
C TYR A 45 -2.70 23.32 -7.98
N SER A 46 -3.47 23.78 -6.98
CA SER A 46 -3.02 23.89 -5.59
C SER A 46 -2.92 22.52 -4.89
N GLY A 47 -2.12 22.47 -3.82
CA GLY A 47 -2.06 21.31 -2.95
C GLY A 47 -3.39 20.99 -2.28
N GLN A 48 -4.19 22.01 -1.89
CA GLN A 48 -5.56 21.79 -1.40
C GLN A 48 -6.40 20.99 -2.38
N LYS A 49 -6.33 21.31 -3.69
CA LYS A 49 -7.06 20.58 -4.74
C LYS A 49 -6.65 19.12 -4.80
N ILE A 50 -5.38 18.82 -4.56
CA ILE A 50 -4.86 17.45 -4.53
C ILE A 50 -5.37 16.71 -3.31
N ILE A 51 -5.35 17.34 -2.12
CA ILE A 51 -5.89 16.75 -0.88
C ILE A 51 -7.36 16.36 -1.09
N GLU A 52 -8.18 17.29 -1.60
CA GLU A 52 -9.60 17.02 -1.89
C GLU A 52 -9.78 15.86 -2.88
N ALA A 53 -9.00 15.83 -3.96
CA ALA A 53 -9.06 14.79 -4.97
C ALA A 53 -8.62 13.42 -4.43
N TYR A 54 -7.56 13.42 -3.63
CA TYR A 54 -7.04 12.20 -3.00
C TYR A 54 -8.04 11.61 -2.02
N VAL A 55 -8.63 12.44 -1.15
CA VAL A 55 -9.66 12.00 -0.19
C VAL A 55 -10.87 11.40 -0.94
N LEU A 56 -11.34 12.06 -2.00
CA LEU A 56 -12.47 11.56 -2.78
C LEU A 56 -12.15 10.24 -3.50
N GLY A 57 -10.96 10.13 -4.11
CA GLY A 57 -10.54 8.89 -4.76
C GLY A 57 -10.40 7.73 -3.77
N TRP A 58 -9.83 8.00 -2.60
CA TRP A 58 -9.74 7.04 -1.48
C TRP A 58 -11.13 6.58 -1.04
N GLU A 59 -12.06 7.52 -0.89
CA GLU A 59 -13.43 7.25 -0.47
C GLU A 59 -14.14 6.29 -1.42
N ILE A 60 -14.15 6.59 -2.72
CA ILE A 60 -14.81 5.75 -3.73
C ILE A 60 -14.18 4.36 -3.79
N GLN A 61 -12.85 4.28 -3.86
CA GLN A 61 -12.15 3.00 -3.87
C GLN A 61 -12.40 2.19 -2.60
N GLY A 62 -12.35 2.84 -1.44
CA GLY A 62 -12.53 2.21 -0.13
C GLY A 62 -13.95 1.68 0.09
N ARG A 63 -14.98 2.43 -0.31
CA ARG A 63 -16.38 2.02 -0.22
C ARG A 63 -16.68 0.83 -1.11
N LEU A 64 -16.28 0.88 -2.38
CA LEU A 64 -16.46 -0.24 -3.32
C LEU A 64 -15.76 -1.50 -2.81
N ARG A 65 -14.54 -1.35 -2.27
CA ARG A 65 -13.81 -2.47 -1.66
C ARG A 65 -14.51 -3.05 -0.44
N ALA A 66 -15.04 -2.21 0.43
CA ALA A 66 -15.77 -2.66 1.62
C ALA A 66 -17.08 -3.36 1.25
N ALA A 67 -17.84 -2.76 0.34
CA ALA A 67 -19.13 -3.26 -0.12
C ALA A 67 -19.07 -4.64 -0.80
N SER A 68 -17.93 -4.97 -1.42
CA SER A 68 -17.72 -6.25 -2.12
C SER A 68 -16.77 -7.20 -1.39
N PHE A 69 -16.40 -6.92 -0.14
CA PHE A 69 -15.32 -7.63 0.53
C PHE A 69 -15.55 -9.14 0.64
N SER A 70 -16.75 -9.56 0.98
CA SER A 70 -17.13 -10.98 1.15
C SER A 70 -17.27 -11.72 -0.20
N ALA A 71 -17.55 -11.01 -1.28
CA ALA A 71 -17.74 -11.55 -2.61
C ALA A 71 -16.50 -11.43 -3.52
N ALA A 72 -15.45 -10.76 -3.05
CA ALA A 72 -14.28 -10.51 -3.86
C ALA A 72 -13.51 -11.80 -4.18
N ASN A 73 -13.32 -12.06 -5.47
CA ASN A 73 -12.51 -13.17 -5.94
C ASN A 73 -11.02 -12.91 -5.58
N PRO A 74 -10.37 -13.79 -4.77
CA PRO A 74 -9.00 -13.60 -4.33
C PRO A 74 -7.96 -13.67 -5.47
N ALA A 75 -8.35 -14.13 -6.66
CA ALA A 75 -7.49 -14.10 -7.84
C ALA A 75 -7.21 -12.68 -8.35
N PHE A 76 -8.02 -11.70 -7.96
CA PHE A 76 -7.83 -10.31 -8.36
C PHE A 76 -7.16 -9.48 -7.27
N HIS A 77 -6.18 -8.66 -7.69
CA HIS A 77 -5.50 -7.72 -6.80
C HIS A 77 -6.34 -6.46 -6.61
N PRO A 78 -6.73 -6.09 -5.36
CA PRO A 78 -7.66 -5.00 -5.09
C PRO A 78 -7.32 -3.66 -5.77
N PRO A 79 -6.07 -3.18 -5.84
CA PRO A 79 -5.75 -1.94 -6.54
C PRO A 79 -6.13 -1.94 -8.03
N GLY A 80 -6.05 -3.08 -8.69
CA GLY A 80 -6.46 -3.20 -10.09
C GLY A 80 -7.96 -3.24 -10.29
N MET A 81 -8.71 -3.67 -9.26
CA MET A 81 -10.17 -3.77 -9.30
C MET A 81 -10.85 -2.44 -8.97
N PHE A 82 -10.42 -1.80 -7.89
CA PHE A 82 -11.07 -0.61 -7.32
C PHE A 82 -10.31 0.68 -7.66
N GLY A 83 -9.00 0.57 -7.87
CA GLY A 83 -8.12 1.70 -8.15
C GLY A 83 -8.50 2.51 -9.39
N PRO A 84 -8.93 1.91 -10.53
CA PRO A 84 -9.35 2.69 -11.68
C PRO A 84 -10.52 3.65 -11.38
N LEU A 85 -11.49 3.22 -10.56
CA LEU A 85 -12.62 4.06 -10.14
C LEU A 85 -12.17 5.15 -9.16
N GLY A 86 -11.32 4.81 -8.19
CA GLY A 86 -10.73 5.80 -7.29
C GLY A 86 -9.88 6.84 -8.03
N GLY A 87 -9.05 6.39 -8.98
CA GLY A 87 -8.25 7.27 -9.84
C GLY A 87 -9.12 8.16 -10.74
N ALA A 88 -10.26 7.64 -11.27
CA ALA A 88 -11.20 8.41 -12.06
C ALA A 88 -11.92 9.49 -11.21
N ALA A 89 -12.33 9.15 -9.99
CA ALA A 89 -12.95 10.10 -9.07
C ALA A 89 -11.97 11.23 -8.68
N ALA A 90 -10.72 10.87 -8.34
CA ALA A 90 -9.66 11.84 -8.05
C ALA A 90 -9.39 12.75 -9.27
N SER A 91 -9.26 12.16 -10.45
CA SER A 91 -9.04 12.90 -11.71
C SER A 91 -10.21 13.83 -12.07
N ALA A 92 -11.44 13.36 -11.90
CA ALA A 92 -12.64 14.17 -12.13
C ALA A 92 -12.68 15.40 -11.21
N LYS A 93 -12.32 15.21 -9.93
CA LYS A 93 -12.24 16.30 -8.95
C LYS A 93 -11.16 17.33 -9.31
N VAL A 94 -9.98 16.89 -9.74
CA VAL A 94 -8.90 17.80 -10.21
C VAL A 94 -9.36 18.61 -11.40
N LEU A 95 -9.98 17.95 -12.39
CA LEU A 95 -10.43 18.58 -13.63
C LEU A 95 -11.68 19.42 -13.49
N GLY A 96 -12.38 19.38 -12.33
CA GLY A 96 -13.63 20.09 -12.10
C GLY A 96 -14.78 19.59 -12.96
N LEU A 97 -14.83 18.27 -13.21
CA LEU A 97 -15.92 17.66 -14.00
C LEU A 97 -17.27 17.81 -13.27
N ASP A 98 -18.33 18.01 -14.02
CA ASP A 98 -19.68 18.01 -13.48
C ASP A 98 -20.15 16.59 -13.11
N THR A 99 -21.36 16.48 -12.56
CA THR A 99 -21.93 15.21 -12.11
C THR A 99 -22.03 14.18 -13.23
N HIS A 100 -22.53 14.60 -14.41
CA HIS A 100 -22.68 13.71 -15.56
C HIS A 100 -21.31 13.24 -16.09
N GLN A 101 -20.36 14.16 -16.27
CA GLN A 101 -19.02 13.83 -16.71
C GLN A 101 -18.31 12.91 -15.70
N THR A 102 -18.51 13.13 -14.39
CA THR A 102 -17.96 12.25 -13.35
C THR A 102 -18.56 10.85 -13.43
N GLN A 103 -19.86 10.72 -13.63
CA GLN A 103 -20.55 9.44 -13.85
C GLN A 103 -19.99 8.72 -15.08
N MET A 104 -19.80 9.42 -16.19
CA MET A 104 -19.15 8.84 -17.39
C MET A 104 -17.72 8.41 -17.12
N ALA A 105 -16.93 9.20 -16.38
CA ALA A 105 -15.56 8.83 -16.02
C ALA A 105 -15.51 7.54 -15.18
N LEU A 106 -16.39 7.40 -14.20
CA LEU A 106 -16.50 6.17 -13.38
C LEU A 106 -16.91 4.99 -14.25
N GLY A 107 -17.85 5.16 -15.18
CA GLY A 107 -18.29 4.12 -16.10
C GLY A 107 -17.20 3.65 -17.05
N ILE A 108 -16.43 4.57 -17.62
CA ILE A 108 -15.27 4.25 -18.46
C ILE A 108 -14.21 3.49 -17.67
N ALA A 109 -13.93 3.92 -16.44
CA ALA A 109 -12.96 3.27 -15.56
C ALA A 109 -13.39 1.86 -15.14
N ALA A 110 -14.65 1.66 -14.81
CA ALA A 110 -15.23 0.37 -14.41
C ALA A 110 -15.03 -0.72 -15.48
N SER A 111 -15.10 -0.37 -16.75
CA SER A 111 -14.92 -1.29 -17.88
C SER A 111 -13.48 -1.72 -18.11
N ARG A 112 -12.52 -1.21 -17.32
CA ARG A 112 -11.07 -1.40 -17.55
C ARG A 112 -10.34 -2.01 -16.33
N THR A 113 -11.09 -2.52 -15.37
CA THR A 113 -10.54 -3.11 -14.14
C THR A 113 -9.89 -4.45 -14.39
N GLY A 114 -8.90 -4.82 -13.57
CA GLY A 114 -8.20 -6.10 -13.66
C GLY A 114 -6.91 -6.13 -12.84
N GLY A 115 -6.15 -7.20 -12.99
CA GLY A 115 -4.88 -7.44 -12.29
C GLY A 115 -4.92 -8.71 -11.44
N LEU A 116 -3.96 -9.61 -11.65
CA LEU A 116 -3.98 -10.96 -11.07
C LEU A 116 -3.02 -11.08 -9.88
N THR A 117 -3.50 -11.61 -8.76
CA THR A 117 -2.70 -11.86 -7.55
C THR A 117 -1.60 -12.90 -7.76
N ALA A 118 -1.69 -13.73 -8.80
CA ALA A 118 -0.61 -14.65 -9.20
C ALA A 118 0.72 -13.95 -9.49
N ASN A 119 0.70 -12.64 -9.73
CA ASN A 119 1.91 -11.81 -9.89
C ASN A 119 2.49 -11.29 -8.56
N THR A 120 1.94 -11.69 -7.40
CA THR A 120 2.54 -11.34 -6.10
C THR A 120 3.97 -11.90 -6.02
N GLY A 121 4.90 -11.08 -5.51
CA GLY A 121 6.34 -11.42 -5.48
C GLY A 121 7.10 -11.08 -6.77
N THR A 122 6.42 -10.59 -7.80
CA THR A 122 7.05 -10.15 -9.06
C THR A 122 6.94 -8.63 -9.25
N MET A 123 7.74 -8.06 -10.15
CA MET A 123 7.67 -6.64 -10.50
C MET A 123 6.32 -6.24 -11.12
N VAL A 124 5.62 -7.16 -11.78
CA VAL A 124 4.31 -6.92 -12.41
C VAL A 124 3.24 -6.51 -11.38
N LYS A 125 3.33 -6.98 -10.13
CA LYS A 125 2.38 -6.60 -9.07
C LYS A 125 2.23 -5.07 -8.96
N SER A 126 3.33 -4.32 -9.01
CA SER A 126 3.31 -2.86 -8.91
C SER A 126 2.71 -2.15 -10.12
N THR A 127 2.58 -2.84 -11.26
CA THR A 127 1.90 -2.27 -12.43
C THR A 127 0.38 -2.20 -12.26
N HIS A 128 -0.22 -2.95 -11.34
CA HIS A 128 -1.68 -2.93 -11.14
C HIS A 128 -2.17 -1.54 -10.68
N PRO A 129 -1.65 -0.92 -9.60
CA PRO A 129 -2.02 0.44 -9.24
C PRO A 129 -1.52 1.48 -10.24
N GLY A 130 -0.38 1.27 -10.91
CA GLY A 130 0.07 2.14 -12.00
C GLY A 130 -0.92 2.18 -13.16
N ASN A 131 -1.40 1.02 -13.61
CA ASN A 131 -2.47 0.94 -14.61
C ASN A 131 -3.76 1.58 -14.10
N ALA A 132 -4.12 1.36 -12.84
CA ALA A 132 -5.31 1.96 -12.23
C ALA A 132 -5.25 3.49 -12.28
N ALA A 133 -4.11 4.09 -11.90
CA ALA A 133 -3.89 5.52 -11.96
C ALA A 133 -4.00 6.06 -13.40
N ARG A 134 -3.33 5.40 -14.35
CA ARG A 134 -3.41 5.73 -15.78
C ARG A 134 -4.85 5.67 -16.29
N MET A 135 -5.55 4.58 -16.02
CA MET A 135 -6.92 4.35 -16.46
C MET A 135 -7.87 5.41 -15.89
N GLY A 136 -7.68 5.80 -14.63
CA GLY A 136 -8.44 6.87 -13.99
C GLY A 136 -8.25 8.22 -14.68
N VAL A 137 -7.01 8.60 -15.01
CA VAL A 137 -6.71 9.82 -15.77
C VAL A 137 -7.33 9.77 -17.17
N GLU A 138 -7.15 8.67 -17.90
CA GLU A 138 -7.72 8.51 -19.24
C GLU A 138 -9.24 8.58 -19.22
N ALA A 139 -9.89 7.94 -18.26
CA ALA A 139 -11.34 7.95 -18.11
C ALA A 139 -11.90 9.37 -17.90
N ALA A 140 -11.28 10.14 -17.01
CA ALA A 140 -11.69 11.52 -16.76
C ALA A 140 -11.46 12.45 -17.97
N LEU A 141 -10.33 12.28 -18.70
CA LEU A 141 -10.06 13.04 -19.91
C LEU A 141 -11.04 12.69 -21.05
N LEU A 142 -11.37 11.41 -21.21
CA LEU A 142 -12.39 10.98 -22.20
C LEU A 142 -13.76 11.54 -21.86
N ALA A 143 -14.21 11.44 -20.61
CA ALA A 143 -15.48 11.99 -20.15
C ALA A 143 -15.55 13.51 -20.36
N ARG A 144 -14.47 14.24 -20.05
CA ARG A 144 -14.35 15.67 -20.33
C ARG A 144 -14.50 16.00 -21.82
N SER A 145 -14.08 15.09 -22.68
CA SER A 145 -14.19 15.23 -24.14
C SER A 145 -15.52 14.74 -24.71
N GLY A 146 -16.49 14.38 -23.84
CA GLY A 146 -17.83 13.98 -24.27
C GLY A 146 -18.02 12.48 -24.55
N TYR A 147 -17.04 11.62 -24.18
CA TYR A 147 -17.27 10.18 -24.24
C TYR A 147 -18.26 9.73 -23.17
N THR A 148 -19.13 8.80 -23.56
CA THR A 148 -20.21 8.29 -22.71
C THR A 148 -19.98 6.85 -22.29
N ALA A 149 -20.53 6.47 -21.14
CA ALA A 149 -20.64 5.12 -20.62
C ALA A 149 -22.11 4.86 -20.22
N SER A 150 -22.41 3.65 -19.77
CA SER A 150 -23.73 3.36 -19.19
C SER A 150 -23.89 4.12 -17.87
N ASP A 151 -25.03 4.78 -17.69
CA ASP A 151 -25.38 5.55 -16.50
C ASP A 151 -25.45 4.67 -15.23
N ALA A 152 -25.81 3.40 -15.40
CA ALA A 152 -25.98 2.41 -14.32
C ALA A 152 -24.90 1.31 -14.35
N ILE A 153 -23.70 1.60 -14.85
CA ILE A 153 -22.64 0.59 -15.06
C ILE A 153 -22.26 -0.17 -13.79
N LEU A 154 -22.40 0.44 -12.64
CA LEU A 154 -21.99 -0.19 -11.38
C LEU A 154 -22.99 -1.25 -10.92
N GLU A 155 -24.29 -0.99 -11.05
CA GLU A 155 -25.36 -1.80 -10.48
C GLU A 155 -26.18 -2.60 -11.51
N THR A 156 -26.05 -2.31 -12.81
CA THR A 156 -26.87 -2.99 -13.84
C THR A 156 -26.42 -4.44 -14.08
N SER A 157 -27.33 -5.25 -14.63
CA SER A 157 -26.98 -6.60 -15.11
C SER A 157 -25.85 -6.53 -16.14
N ARG A 158 -24.86 -7.42 -16.00
CA ARG A 158 -23.60 -7.43 -16.75
C ARG A 158 -22.75 -6.17 -16.55
N GLY A 159 -23.05 -5.38 -15.52
CA GLY A 159 -22.26 -4.25 -15.06
C GLY A 159 -21.14 -4.69 -14.11
N TYR A 160 -20.54 -3.71 -13.44
CA TYR A 160 -19.34 -3.92 -12.58
C TYR A 160 -19.60 -4.88 -11.42
N ALA A 161 -20.70 -4.67 -10.66
CA ALA A 161 -21.02 -5.54 -9.51
C ALA A 161 -21.41 -6.95 -9.96
N ASP A 162 -22.22 -7.06 -11.01
CA ASP A 162 -22.69 -8.34 -11.55
C ASP A 162 -21.50 -9.17 -12.11
N ALA A 163 -20.68 -8.55 -12.95
CA ALA A 163 -19.60 -9.26 -13.64
C ALA A 163 -18.42 -9.68 -12.72
N LEU A 164 -18.14 -8.91 -11.65
CA LEU A 164 -16.93 -9.09 -10.85
C LEU A 164 -17.19 -9.64 -9.45
N PHE A 165 -18.43 -9.57 -8.98
CA PHE A 165 -18.84 -9.96 -7.63
C PHE A 165 -20.14 -10.75 -7.60
N ASP A 166 -20.57 -11.31 -8.74
CA ASP A 166 -21.83 -12.06 -8.87
C ASP A 166 -23.05 -11.26 -8.35
N GLY A 167 -23.05 -9.95 -8.54
CA GLY A 167 -24.08 -9.04 -8.03
C GLY A 167 -24.03 -8.76 -6.52
N ASN A 168 -23.12 -9.39 -5.78
CA ASN A 168 -23.02 -9.30 -4.32
C ASN A 168 -22.21 -8.05 -3.91
N MET A 169 -22.85 -6.89 -3.98
CA MET A 169 -22.32 -5.62 -3.49
C MET A 169 -23.31 -4.99 -2.51
N ASP A 170 -22.83 -4.63 -1.33
CA ASP A 170 -23.61 -3.95 -0.31
C ASP A 170 -23.70 -2.45 -0.64
N TRP A 171 -24.80 -2.07 -1.27
CA TRP A 171 -25.02 -0.68 -1.71
C TRP A 171 -25.18 0.31 -0.56
N ASP A 172 -25.62 -0.14 0.61
CA ASP A 172 -25.69 0.71 1.80
C ASP A 172 -24.30 1.12 2.27
N ILE A 173 -23.30 0.25 2.15
CA ILE A 173 -21.89 0.63 2.37
C ILE A 173 -21.40 1.63 1.33
N VAL A 174 -21.83 1.49 0.06
CA VAL A 174 -21.39 2.41 -1.01
C VAL A 174 -21.94 3.81 -0.80
N ILE A 175 -23.24 3.95 -0.52
CA ILE A 175 -23.95 5.25 -0.57
C ILE A 175 -24.41 5.78 0.79
N GLY A 176 -24.62 4.91 1.81
CA GLY A 176 -25.33 5.25 3.03
C GLY A 176 -24.78 6.43 3.83
N GLU A 177 -23.46 6.56 3.94
CA GLU A 177 -22.79 7.67 4.65
C GLU A 177 -21.92 8.51 3.72
N LEU A 178 -22.18 8.46 2.42
CA LEU A 178 -21.38 9.19 1.44
C LEU A 178 -21.48 10.70 1.69
N GLY A 179 -20.33 11.35 1.89
CA GLY A 179 -20.25 12.77 2.21
C GLY A 179 -20.44 13.14 3.68
N ALA A 180 -20.79 12.17 4.55
CA ALA A 180 -20.91 12.38 6.00
C ALA A 180 -19.73 11.79 6.78
N SER A 181 -19.33 10.55 6.46
CA SER A 181 -18.17 9.89 7.05
C SER A 181 -17.21 9.46 5.94
N TYR A 182 -15.92 9.72 6.13
CA TYR A 182 -14.88 9.39 5.14
C TYR A 182 -14.04 8.22 5.62
N ARG A 183 -13.86 7.23 4.73
CA ARG A 183 -13.10 6.02 5.03
C ARG A 183 -11.63 6.25 5.36
N ILE A 184 -11.07 7.36 4.94
CA ILE A 184 -9.72 7.76 5.34
C ILE A 184 -9.62 8.12 6.83
N SER A 185 -10.74 8.52 7.44
CA SER A 185 -10.84 8.85 8.88
C SER A 185 -11.39 7.68 9.69
N ASP A 186 -12.41 6.98 9.19
CA ASP A 186 -13.05 5.82 9.80
C ASP A 186 -13.39 4.77 8.72
N PRO A 187 -12.86 3.58 8.81
CA PRO A 187 -11.99 3.00 9.83
C PRO A 187 -10.52 3.45 9.80
N GLY A 188 -10.15 4.40 8.93
CA GLY A 188 -8.79 4.91 8.83
C GLY A 188 -7.88 4.03 7.95
N PHE A 189 -6.59 4.04 8.27
CA PHE A 189 -5.58 3.33 7.50
C PHE A 189 -4.37 2.94 8.36
N ASP A 190 -3.64 1.94 7.89
CA ASP A 190 -2.34 1.55 8.44
C ASP A 190 -1.21 2.26 7.68
N ILE A 191 -0.22 2.77 8.41
CA ILE A 191 1.06 3.21 7.87
C ILE A 191 2.05 2.06 8.07
N LYS A 192 2.38 1.33 7.02
CA LYS A 192 3.38 0.27 7.12
C LYS A 192 4.71 0.82 7.63
N ARG A 193 5.23 0.24 8.71
CA ARG A 193 6.52 0.62 9.28
C ARG A 193 7.69 0.04 8.48
N PHE A 194 7.49 -1.12 7.86
CA PHE A 194 8.49 -1.86 7.12
C PHE A 194 8.10 -2.01 5.65
N PRO A 195 9.07 -2.05 4.69
CA PRO A 195 8.82 -2.15 3.26
C PRO A 195 8.43 -3.57 2.83
N ALA A 196 7.35 -4.10 3.42
CA ALA A 196 6.84 -5.44 3.21
C ALA A 196 5.30 -5.47 3.24
N GLN A 197 4.72 -6.59 2.84
CA GLN A 197 3.27 -6.79 2.89
C GLN A 197 2.73 -6.54 4.31
N VAL A 198 1.47 -6.09 4.41
CA VAL A 198 0.87 -5.73 5.71
C VAL A 198 0.90 -6.87 6.74
N TYR A 199 0.70 -8.11 6.29
CA TYR A 199 0.76 -9.29 7.18
C TYR A 199 2.17 -9.61 7.71
N MET A 200 3.21 -8.96 7.18
CA MET A 200 4.59 -9.08 7.66
C MET A 200 4.91 -8.09 8.78
N GLN A 201 4.09 -7.06 8.98
CA GLN A 201 4.38 -6.00 9.94
C GLN A 201 4.44 -6.53 11.37
N ASN A 202 3.44 -7.29 11.82
CA ASN A 202 3.43 -7.89 13.16
C ASN A 202 4.55 -8.91 13.39
N PRO A 203 4.83 -9.87 12.47
CA PRO A 203 5.97 -10.77 12.58
C PRO A 203 7.32 -10.06 12.72
N ILE A 204 7.57 -9.04 11.91
CA ILE A 204 8.81 -8.25 12.00
C ILE A 204 8.91 -7.57 13.36
N GLU A 205 7.84 -6.89 13.79
CA GLU A 205 7.86 -6.14 15.05
C GLU A 205 7.97 -7.05 16.27
N ALA A 206 7.32 -8.22 16.28
CA ALA A 206 7.47 -9.21 17.36
C ALA A 206 8.94 -9.67 17.53
N VAL A 207 9.63 -9.93 16.42
CA VAL A 207 11.04 -10.32 16.46
C VAL A 207 11.95 -9.16 16.91
N LEU A 208 11.68 -7.94 16.43
CA LEU A 208 12.44 -6.75 16.86
C LEU A 208 12.24 -6.45 18.35
N ASN A 209 11.00 -6.59 18.85
CA ASN A 209 10.70 -6.42 20.26
C ASN A 209 11.44 -7.46 21.10
N LEU A 210 11.36 -8.75 20.72
CA LEU A 210 12.07 -9.84 21.37
C LEU A 210 13.58 -9.58 21.38
N ARG A 211 14.16 -9.21 20.22
CA ARG A 211 15.58 -8.89 20.07
C ARG A 211 16.01 -7.75 20.98
N ASN A 212 15.26 -6.66 20.99
CA ASN A 212 15.58 -5.46 21.79
C ASN A 212 15.43 -5.72 23.29
N LYS A 213 14.36 -6.39 23.70
CA LYS A 213 14.06 -6.69 25.11
C LYS A 213 15.12 -7.55 25.79
N TYR A 214 15.68 -8.51 25.06
CA TYR A 214 16.65 -9.48 25.61
C TYR A 214 18.07 -9.29 25.07
N GLY A 215 18.34 -8.26 24.27
CA GLY A 215 19.66 -7.99 23.70
C GLY A 215 20.17 -9.11 22.79
N LEU A 216 19.27 -9.73 22.00
CA LEU A 216 19.61 -10.91 21.21
C LEU A 216 20.38 -10.55 19.94
N THR A 217 21.29 -11.44 19.54
CA THR A 217 21.87 -11.51 18.21
C THR A 217 21.53 -12.84 17.56
N ALA A 218 21.59 -12.91 16.23
CA ALA A 218 21.28 -14.15 15.51
C ALA A 218 22.15 -15.33 15.96
N ASP A 219 23.40 -15.09 16.39
CA ASP A 219 24.30 -16.14 16.84
C ASP A 219 23.92 -16.74 18.20
N MET A 220 23.25 -15.97 19.05
CA MET A 220 22.75 -16.45 20.34
C MET A 220 21.56 -17.39 20.21
N VAL A 221 20.81 -17.27 19.08
CA VAL A 221 19.58 -18.02 18.84
C VAL A 221 19.88 -19.35 18.17
N GLN A 222 19.39 -20.43 18.77
CA GLN A 222 19.40 -21.78 18.21
C GLN A 222 18.18 -21.98 17.29
N GLU A 223 17.00 -21.58 17.73
CA GLU A 223 15.73 -21.68 17.01
C GLU A 223 14.83 -20.47 17.37
N LEU A 224 14.13 -19.94 16.38
CA LEU A 224 13.10 -18.90 16.54
C LEU A 224 11.78 -19.45 15.97
N VAL A 225 10.78 -19.57 16.82
CA VAL A 225 9.42 -19.99 16.45
C VAL A 225 8.52 -18.77 16.44
N LEU A 226 7.82 -18.54 15.32
CA LEU A 226 6.74 -17.57 15.24
C LEU A 226 5.40 -18.29 15.15
N LYS A 227 4.51 -17.94 16.08
CA LYS A 227 3.12 -18.33 15.99
C LYS A 227 2.31 -17.16 15.40
N THR A 228 1.61 -17.40 14.29
CA THR A 228 0.89 -16.36 13.54
C THR A 228 -0.39 -16.92 12.91
N SER A 229 -1.26 -16.04 12.40
CA SER A 229 -2.39 -16.47 11.59
C SER A 229 -1.95 -17.11 10.28
N GLY A 230 -2.83 -17.89 9.66
CA GLY A 230 -2.56 -18.49 8.35
C GLY A 230 -2.49 -17.51 7.18
N ARG A 231 -2.70 -16.21 7.41
CA ARG A 231 -2.63 -15.18 6.37
C ARG A 231 -1.19 -14.81 6.05
N GLY A 232 -0.95 -14.50 4.79
CA GLY A 232 0.37 -14.20 4.25
C GLY A 232 0.87 -15.31 3.34
N HIS A 233 2.10 -15.15 2.86
CA HIS A 233 2.65 -16.07 1.88
C HIS A 233 2.97 -17.42 2.53
N SER A 234 2.64 -18.51 1.83
CA SER A 234 2.82 -19.88 2.30
C SER A 234 4.30 -20.29 2.30
N GLY A 235 4.86 -20.60 3.44
CA GLY A 235 5.96 -21.54 3.77
C GLY A 235 7.11 -21.84 2.79
N SER A 236 7.13 -21.29 1.58
CA SER A 236 8.23 -21.45 0.65
C SER A 236 9.27 -20.36 0.85
N LEU A 237 10.56 -20.72 0.81
CA LEU A 237 11.64 -19.75 0.80
C LEU A 237 11.52 -18.82 -0.42
N PRO A 238 11.73 -17.51 -0.24
CA PRO A 238 11.60 -16.56 -1.34
C PRO A 238 12.67 -16.81 -2.41
N LYS A 239 12.24 -16.71 -3.68
CA LYS A 239 13.08 -16.95 -4.85
C LYS A 239 13.99 -15.76 -5.19
N THR A 240 13.63 -14.57 -4.71
CA THR A 240 14.36 -13.30 -4.88
C THR A 240 14.27 -12.48 -3.60
N GLY A 241 15.08 -11.44 -3.48
CA GLY A 241 14.93 -10.47 -2.40
C GLY A 241 13.56 -9.79 -2.42
N LEU A 242 13.06 -9.44 -3.60
CA LEU A 242 11.73 -8.85 -3.77
C LEU A 242 10.62 -9.77 -3.26
N ASP A 243 10.69 -11.07 -3.55
CA ASP A 243 9.73 -12.08 -3.07
C ASP A 243 9.76 -12.21 -1.54
N GLY A 244 10.89 -11.88 -0.91
CA GLY A 244 11.06 -11.85 0.54
C GLY A 244 10.09 -10.93 1.27
N LYS A 245 9.57 -9.88 0.63
CA LYS A 245 8.55 -8.96 1.18
C LYS A 245 7.24 -9.66 1.55
N PHE A 246 7.04 -10.89 1.09
CA PHE A 246 5.84 -11.72 1.26
C PHE A 246 6.09 -12.99 2.06
N SER A 247 7.31 -13.18 2.61
CA SER A 247 7.70 -14.34 3.41
C SER A 247 7.86 -13.98 4.88
N VAL A 248 7.06 -14.60 5.75
CA VAL A 248 7.18 -14.44 7.22
C VAL A 248 8.56 -14.88 7.67
N GLU A 249 9.04 -16.02 7.17
CA GLU A 249 10.33 -16.59 7.52
C GLU A 249 11.49 -15.63 7.19
N TYR A 250 11.44 -15.05 5.99
CA TYR A 250 12.49 -14.13 5.54
C TYR A 250 12.45 -12.79 6.31
N CYS A 251 11.26 -12.23 6.51
CA CYS A 251 11.08 -11.02 7.30
C CYS A 251 11.54 -11.19 8.74
N ALA A 252 11.23 -12.33 9.38
CA ALA A 252 11.70 -12.67 10.72
C ALA A 252 13.20 -12.86 10.77
N ALA A 253 13.77 -13.55 9.76
CA ALA A 253 15.23 -13.73 9.65
C ALA A 253 15.96 -12.40 9.50
N SER A 254 15.44 -11.48 8.67
CA SER A 254 15.99 -10.12 8.51
C SER A 254 15.97 -9.35 9.82
N ALA A 255 14.83 -9.36 10.53
CA ALA A 255 14.68 -8.69 11.81
C ALA A 255 15.64 -9.26 12.87
N LEU A 256 15.80 -10.58 12.93
CA LEU A 256 16.71 -11.24 13.87
C LEU A 256 18.18 -10.96 13.53
N LEU A 257 18.55 -11.02 12.26
CA LEU A 257 19.93 -10.89 11.79
C LEU A 257 20.43 -9.44 11.93
N ASP A 258 19.67 -8.49 11.41
CA ASP A 258 20.11 -7.09 11.27
C ASP A 258 19.65 -6.19 12.44
N GLY A 259 18.55 -6.54 13.12
CA GLY A 259 17.93 -5.67 14.11
C GLY A 259 17.10 -4.53 13.52
N GLU A 260 16.93 -4.54 12.21
CA GLU A 260 16.11 -3.62 11.44
C GLU A 260 15.58 -4.30 10.17
N VAL A 261 14.54 -3.74 9.56
CA VAL A 261 14.02 -4.17 8.26
C VAL A 261 13.75 -2.92 7.44
N VAL A 262 14.59 -2.69 6.44
CA VAL A 262 14.63 -1.50 5.57
C VAL A 262 14.56 -1.93 4.09
N ILE A 263 14.57 -0.98 3.17
CA ILE A 263 14.48 -1.27 1.73
C ILE A 263 15.59 -2.25 1.29
N ASP A 264 16.82 -2.09 1.78
CA ASP A 264 17.97 -2.94 1.42
C ASP A 264 17.87 -4.36 1.94
N SER A 265 17.01 -4.63 2.92
CA SER A 265 16.73 -5.99 3.39
C SER A 265 16.14 -6.88 2.30
N PHE A 266 15.58 -6.30 1.24
CA PHE A 266 14.88 -7.03 0.17
C PHE A 266 15.63 -7.04 -1.17
N THR A 267 16.96 -7.01 -1.11
CA THR A 267 17.83 -7.21 -2.28
C THR A 267 18.20 -8.69 -2.45
N ASP A 268 18.51 -9.10 -3.71
CA ASP A 268 19.01 -10.46 -3.98
C ASP A 268 20.35 -10.71 -3.28
N TYR A 269 21.20 -9.68 -3.19
CA TYR A 269 22.44 -9.76 -2.44
C TYR A 269 22.22 -10.17 -0.97
N LYS A 270 21.22 -9.54 -0.32
CA LYS A 270 20.86 -9.87 1.06
C LYS A 270 20.22 -11.25 1.17
N ARG A 271 19.27 -11.56 0.26
CA ARG A 271 18.53 -12.82 0.25
C ARG A 271 19.47 -14.04 0.16
N PHE A 272 20.48 -13.96 -0.69
CA PHE A 272 21.41 -15.08 -0.93
C PHE A 272 22.72 -14.98 -0.14
N SER A 273 22.80 -14.09 0.86
CA SER A 273 23.98 -14.02 1.72
C SER A 273 24.09 -15.25 2.62
N PRO A 274 25.31 -15.74 2.90
CA PRO A 274 25.51 -16.89 3.81
C PRO A 274 24.90 -16.68 5.20
N ALA A 275 24.95 -15.46 5.73
CA ALA A 275 24.37 -15.11 7.03
C ALA A 275 22.84 -15.23 7.02
N MET A 276 22.18 -14.81 5.92
CA MET A 276 20.74 -14.95 5.77
C MET A 276 20.33 -16.42 5.67
N GLU A 277 21.03 -17.22 4.86
CA GLU A 277 20.75 -18.65 4.73
C GLU A 277 20.89 -19.40 6.08
N GLN A 278 21.95 -19.09 6.84
CA GLN A 278 22.13 -19.64 8.18
C GLN A 278 21.01 -19.22 9.15
N THR A 279 20.54 -17.98 9.03
CA THR A 279 19.49 -17.46 9.91
C THR A 279 18.12 -18.04 9.54
N LEU A 280 17.81 -18.17 8.25
CA LEU A 280 16.58 -18.79 7.77
C LEU A 280 16.40 -20.22 8.28
N ASN A 281 17.49 -20.99 8.38
CA ASN A 281 17.44 -22.36 8.90
C ASN A 281 17.05 -22.44 10.39
N LYS A 282 17.05 -21.32 11.12
CA LYS A 282 16.61 -21.25 12.53
C LYS A 282 15.15 -20.87 12.67
N ILE A 283 14.49 -20.37 11.60
CA ILE A 283 13.14 -19.83 11.66
C ILE A 283 12.12 -20.95 11.43
N LYS A 284 11.17 -21.06 12.33
CA LYS A 284 9.96 -21.90 12.19
C LYS A 284 8.74 -21.04 12.32
N VAL A 285 7.72 -21.30 11.50
CA VAL A 285 6.45 -20.57 11.52
C VAL A 285 5.30 -21.53 11.70
N GLU A 286 4.55 -21.36 12.80
CA GLU A 286 3.31 -22.04 13.11
C GLU A 286 2.15 -21.16 12.67
N ARG A 287 1.27 -21.68 11.79
CA ARG A 287 0.16 -20.93 11.14
C ARG A 287 -1.21 -21.42 11.58
N ASP A 288 -1.39 -21.60 12.89
CA ASP A 288 -2.60 -22.11 13.52
C ASP A 288 -3.35 -21.04 14.34
N GLY A 289 -2.81 -19.82 14.41
CA GLY A 289 -3.43 -18.69 15.10
C GLY A 289 -4.62 -18.10 14.32
N LEU A 290 -5.51 -17.39 15.04
CA LEU A 290 -6.56 -16.56 14.45
C LEU A 290 -5.98 -15.22 13.98
N ASP A 291 -6.65 -14.54 13.04
CA ASP A 291 -6.23 -13.22 12.57
C ASP A 291 -6.25 -12.14 13.66
N SER A 292 -7.05 -12.33 14.70
CA SER A 292 -7.15 -11.45 15.86
C SER A 292 -6.07 -11.69 16.92
N ASP A 293 -5.36 -12.83 16.83
CA ASP A 293 -4.37 -13.21 17.83
C ASP A 293 -3.08 -12.41 17.62
N PRO A 294 -2.35 -12.07 18.70
CA PRO A 294 -1.02 -11.49 18.56
C PRO A 294 -0.06 -12.49 17.91
N VAL A 295 0.88 -11.96 17.14
CA VAL A 295 2.02 -12.75 16.68
C VAL A 295 2.98 -12.93 17.83
N VAL A 296 3.25 -14.18 18.20
CA VAL A 296 4.19 -14.52 19.28
C VAL A 296 5.50 -15.02 18.68
N ALA A 297 6.62 -14.39 19.08
CA ALA A 297 7.97 -14.81 18.74
C ALA A 297 8.64 -15.45 19.96
N THR A 298 9.08 -16.69 19.84
CA THR A 298 9.79 -17.44 20.92
C THR A 298 11.14 -17.89 20.43
N ALA A 299 12.22 -17.47 21.11
CA ALA A 299 13.57 -17.89 20.81
C ALA A 299 14.09 -18.89 21.85
N LEU A 300 14.54 -20.06 21.37
CA LEU A 300 15.42 -20.96 22.12
C LEU A 300 16.86 -20.52 21.91
N LEU A 301 17.53 -20.18 22.98
CA LEU A 301 18.92 -19.73 22.98
C LEU A 301 19.89 -20.90 23.07
N ARG A 302 21.15 -20.70 22.62
CA ARG A 302 22.20 -21.72 22.70
C ARG A 302 22.62 -22.08 24.13
N ASP A 303 22.34 -21.21 25.12
CA ASP A 303 22.55 -21.47 26.55
C ASP A 303 21.41 -22.25 27.21
N GLY A 304 20.39 -22.66 26.43
CA GLY A 304 19.25 -23.44 26.88
C GLY A 304 18.06 -22.60 27.39
N ARG A 305 18.18 -21.28 27.51
CA ARG A 305 17.06 -20.41 27.90
C ARG A 305 16.06 -20.29 26.75
N SER A 306 14.77 -20.18 27.10
CA SER A 306 13.70 -19.81 26.18
C SER A 306 13.14 -18.44 26.56
N VAL A 307 13.02 -17.54 25.61
CA VAL A 307 12.48 -16.19 25.81
C VAL A 307 11.44 -15.89 24.73
N SER A 308 10.40 -15.12 25.08
CA SER A 308 9.36 -14.77 24.14
C SER A 308 8.89 -13.33 24.27
N ASP A 309 8.31 -12.81 23.19
CA ASP A 309 7.58 -11.55 23.13
C ASP A 309 6.51 -11.61 22.05
N GLU A 310 5.60 -10.64 22.04
CA GLU A 310 4.46 -10.64 21.13
C GLU A 310 4.21 -9.27 20.49
N CYS A 311 3.46 -9.27 19.38
CA CYS A 311 2.94 -8.07 18.73
C CYS A 311 1.48 -8.30 18.33
N GLY A 312 0.56 -7.59 18.96
CA GLY A 312 -0.87 -7.62 18.62
C GLY A 312 -1.21 -6.64 17.51
N LYS A 313 -0.75 -5.39 17.65
CA LYS A 313 -0.94 -4.33 16.66
C LYS A 313 0.40 -3.64 16.40
N PHE A 314 0.93 -3.78 15.20
CA PHE A 314 2.20 -3.16 14.83
C PHE A 314 2.15 -1.63 14.93
N THR A 315 3.30 -1.02 15.17
CA THR A 315 3.46 0.44 15.18
C THR A 315 3.24 1.02 13.79
N GLY A 316 2.22 1.84 13.64
CA GLY A 316 1.74 2.38 12.37
C GLY A 316 0.36 1.86 11.97
N SER A 317 -0.21 0.87 12.69
CA SER A 317 -1.60 0.48 12.50
C SER A 317 -2.56 1.55 13.02
N ALA A 318 -3.80 1.57 12.54
CA ALA A 318 -4.83 2.51 12.96
C ALA A 318 -5.05 2.51 14.49
N GLY A 319 -4.88 1.34 15.15
CA GLY A 319 -4.97 1.20 16.61
C GLY A 319 -3.67 1.42 17.38
N ASN A 320 -2.54 1.69 16.70
CA ASN A 320 -1.22 1.96 17.30
C ASN A 320 -0.42 2.90 16.37
N PRO A 321 -0.77 4.20 16.33
CA PRO A 321 -0.22 5.14 15.35
C PRO A 321 1.29 5.35 15.51
N MET A 322 1.96 5.53 14.38
CA MET A 322 3.40 5.78 14.30
C MET A 322 3.73 7.21 14.72
N GLY A 323 4.64 7.36 15.69
CA GLY A 323 5.16 8.67 16.10
C GLY A 323 6.00 9.35 15.00
N HIS A 324 6.16 10.67 15.11
CA HIS A 324 6.86 11.50 14.11
C HIS A 324 8.26 10.97 13.77
N GLN A 325 9.07 10.61 14.77
CA GLN A 325 10.45 10.13 14.55
C GLN A 325 10.51 8.89 13.62
N LEU A 326 9.62 7.92 13.85
CA LEU A 326 9.56 6.70 13.01
C LEU A 326 9.01 7.00 11.61
N ARG A 327 8.05 7.95 11.49
CA ARG A 327 7.58 8.40 10.18
C ARG A 327 8.71 9.04 9.38
N MET A 328 9.51 9.90 10.02
CA MET A 328 10.67 10.51 9.36
C MET A 328 11.74 9.47 8.99
N ALA A 329 12.04 8.49 9.85
CA ALA A 329 12.95 7.41 9.50
C ALA A 329 12.51 6.67 8.23
N LYS A 330 11.20 6.38 8.10
CA LYS A 330 10.63 5.81 6.89
C LYS A 330 10.77 6.74 5.66
N VAL A 331 10.52 8.04 5.81
CA VAL A 331 10.70 9.02 4.72
C VAL A 331 12.15 9.02 4.26
N TRP A 332 13.09 9.07 5.19
CA TRP A 332 14.53 9.07 4.87
C TRP A 332 15.00 7.76 4.25
N ASP A 333 14.50 6.60 4.67
CA ASP A 333 14.81 5.31 3.99
C ASP A 333 14.42 5.34 2.50
N CYS A 334 13.34 6.06 2.14
CA CYS A 334 12.91 6.20 0.76
C CYS A 334 13.71 7.29 0.01
N THR A 335 13.87 8.47 0.59
CA THR A 335 14.30 9.69 -0.13
C THR A 335 15.80 9.87 -0.23
N SER A 336 16.58 9.44 0.78
CA SER A 336 18.05 9.55 0.79
C SER A 336 18.76 8.80 -0.34
N ARG A 337 18.04 7.96 -1.05
CA ARG A 337 18.53 7.20 -2.22
C ARG A 337 18.55 8.05 -3.50
N VAL A 338 17.84 9.16 -3.53
CA VAL A 338 17.60 9.97 -4.74
C VAL A 338 17.69 11.47 -4.50
N LEU A 339 17.49 11.92 -3.25
CA LEU A 339 17.56 13.33 -2.86
C LEU A 339 18.66 13.53 -1.82
N ASP A 340 19.33 14.67 -1.88
CA ASP A 340 20.16 15.14 -0.78
C ASP A 340 19.31 15.60 0.44
N ASP A 341 19.95 15.78 1.59
CA ASP A 341 19.27 16.12 2.85
C ASP A 341 18.48 17.45 2.75
N SER A 342 18.99 18.44 1.99
CA SER A 342 18.33 19.73 1.80
C SER A 342 17.05 19.60 1.00
N SER A 343 17.12 18.90 -0.13
CA SER A 343 15.98 18.62 -1.02
C SER A 343 14.94 17.74 -0.32
N GLY A 344 15.39 16.72 0.42
CA GLY A 344 14.51 15.86 1.22
C GLY A 344 13.78 16.65 2.31
N THR A 345 14.47 17.52 3.05
CA THR A 345 13.87 18.40 4.07
C THR A 345 12.87 19.37 3.44
N THR A 346 13.22 19.97 2.31
CA THR A 346 12.32 20.88 1.58
C THR A 346 11.04 20.16 1.13
N MET A 347 11.19 18.93 0.60
CA MET A 347 10.05 18.10 0.21
C MET A 347 9.13 17.80 1.41
N VAL A 348 9.69 17.42 2.56
CA VAL A 348 8.90 17.15 3.78
C VAL A 348 8.11 18.39 4.20
N ASN A 349 8.77 19.55 4.26
CA ASN A 349 8.11 20.81 4.67
C ASN A 349 6.97 21.16 3.69
N LEU A 350 7.16 20.99 2.39
CA LEU A 350 6.11 21.23 1.39
C LEU A 350 4.94 20.25 1.56
N VAL A 351 5.21 18.99 1.86
CA VAL A 351 4.14 18.00 2.08
C VAL A 351 3.38 18.27 3.37
N GLU A 352 4.06 18.70 4.45
CA GLU A 352 3.43 19.05 5.72
C GLU A 352 2.62 20.35 5.64
N ASP A 353 2.91 21.22 4.68
CA ASP A 353 2.19 22.48 4.42
C ASP A 353 1.44 22.45 3.06
N MET A 354 1.02 21.25 2.64
CA MET A 354 0.47 21.04 1.29
C MET A 354 -0.76 21.88 0.98
N GLU A 355 -1.63 22.13 1.95
CA GLU A 355 -2.82 22.97 1.80
C GLU A 355 -2.52 24.42 1.38
N ASN A 356 -1.32 24.91 1.69
CA ASN A 356 -0.89 26.27 1.37
C ASN A 356 -0.10 26.37 0.06
N ILE A 357 0.19 25.24 -0.60
CA ILE A 357 0.85 25.25 -1.91
C ILE A 357 -0.13 25.73 -2.98
N GLY A 358 0.15 26.89 -3.58
CA GLY A 358 -0.67 27.46 -4.66
C GLY A 358 -0.51 26.76 -6.01
N ASP A 359 0.69 26.23 -6.31
CA ASP A 359 1.03 25.48 -7.53
C ASP A 359 1.91 24.28 -7.14
N ILE A 360 1.38 23.08 -7.38
CA ILE A 360 2.05 21.81 -7.03
C ILE A 360 3.36 21.59 -7.78
N SER A 361 3.60 22.30 -8.89
CA SER A 361 4.86 22.22 -9.64
C SER A 361 6.06 22.50 -8.75
N THR A 362 5.90 23.28 -7.67
CA THR A 362 6.93 23.53 -6.66
C THR A 362 7.41 22.24 -6.01
N LEU A 363 6.49 21.40 -5.53
CA LEU A 363 6.80 20.08 -4.96
C LEU A 363 7.35 19.14 -6.05
N MET A 364 6.68 19.09 -7.21
CA MET A 364 7.08 18.20 -8.31
C MET A 364 8.48 18.48 -8.81
N SER A 365 8.93 19.73 -8.81
CA SER A 365 10.29 20.11 -9.20
C SER A 365 11.34 19.55 -8.23
N ILE A 366 11.05 19.45 -6.94
CA ILE A 366 11.98 18.88 -5.94
C ILE A 366 12.10 17.36 -6.14
N ILE A 367 10.97 16.65 -6.20
CA ILE A 367 11.00 15.18 -6.32
C ILE A 367 11.48 14.68 -7.69
N SER A 368 11.55 15.54 -8.70
CA SER A 368 12.08 15.22 -10.03
C SER A 368 13.59 15.43 -10.15
N GLN A 369 14.24 16.00 -9.14
CA GLN A 369 15.67 16.22 -9.17
C GLN A 369 16.44 14.90 -8.99
N LYS A 370 17.52 14.74 -9.75
CA LYS A 370 18.57 13.75 -9.49
C LYS A 370 19.70 14.48 -8.78
N THR A 371 19.82 14.28 -7.48
CA THR A 371 20.84 14.94 -6.68
C THR A 371 21.90 13.98 -6.12
N VAL A 372 21.73 12.67 -6.37
CA VAL A 372 22.69 11.60 -5.97
C VAL A 372 23.11 10.78 -7.19
#